data_b73db4bf75efd089bbcb0fbb01a41f7e
#
_entry.id   b73db4bf75efd089bbcb0fbb01a41f7e
#
_cell.length_a   1.000
_cell.length_b   1.000
_cell.length_c   1.000
_cell.angle_alpha   90.00
_cell.angle_beta   90.00
_cell.angle_gamma   90.00
#
_symmetry.space_group_name_H-M   'P 1'
#
loop_
_entity.id
_entity.type
_entity.pdbx_description
1 polymer ?
#
loop_
_entity_poly.entity_id
_entity_poly.type
_entity_poly.pdbx_seq_one_letter_code
_entity_poly.pdbx_strand_id
1 'polypeptide(L)'
;MDFSFFIDFLKHRFTAKSRHGTHSPFVYKLTDEVIYDFNFNNDYESIEEQRKKLYHDDQIIEVTDLGAGSHLNKNRKKKVRQIAKNALKSPRLAQLIYRLAKDNQPANIIELGTCLGLTTAYLSKACPDAKLITIEGCPQTAKVASNNFKALQLQNVDLRVGNFDELLPAIVFAQQKLDFVYIDGNHRKEATLNYFNWCLPKVQENTLLIFDDIYWSKGMKEAWAEIKEHPQVTLTIDLFWIGLVFFKKGQAKEHFKIKF
;
A
#
# COMPACT_ATOMS: atom_id res chain seq x y z
N MET A 1 -19.55 8.04 0.27
CA MET A 1 -18.82 7.79 1.53
C MET A 1 -19.82 7.56 2.62
N ASP A 2 -19.65 6.50 3.39
CA ASP A 2 -20.52 6.21 4.52
C ASP A 2 -20.32 7.27 5.61
N PHE A 3 -21.38 7.68 6.28
CA PHE A 3 -21.35 8.65 7.39
C PHE A 3 -20.40 8.22 8.50
N SER A 4 -20.27 6.91 8.75
CA SER A 4 -19.32 6.31 9.69
C SER A 4 -17.87 6.64 9.31
N PHE A 5 -17.50 6.55 8.03
CA PHE A 5 -16.15 6.87 7.55
C PHE A 5 -15.78 8.35 7.80
N PHE A 6 -16.73 9.25 7.57
CA PHE A 6 -16.52 10.68 7.85
C PHE A 6 -16.31 10.95 9.33
N ILE A 7 -17.10 10.32 10.21
CA ILE A 7 -16.92 10.41 11.67
C ILE A 7 -15.54 9.89 12.09
N ASP A 8 -15.12 8.74 11.54
CA ASP A 8 -13.81 8.16 11.85
C ASP A 8 -12.68 9.07 11.37
N PHE A 9 -12.84 9.71 10.21
CA PHE A 9 -11.87 10.69 9.72
C PHE A 9 -11.76 11.89 10.68
N LEU A 10 -12.87 12.45 11.11
CA LEU A 10 -12.85 13.55 12.07
C LEU A 10 -12.22 13.13 13.41
N LYS A 11 -12.62 11.97 13.96
CA LYS A 11 -12.03 11.44 15.18
C LYS A 11 -10.51 11.26 15.05
N HIS A 12 -10.05 10.67 13.92
CA HIS A 12 -8.62 10.53 13.65
C HIS A 12 -7.96 11.91 13.62
N ARG A 13 -8.53 12.86 12.87
CA ARG A 13 -7.98 14.21 12.72
C ARG A 13 -7.82 14.96 14.05
N PHE A 14 -8.75 14.74 15.00
CA PHE A 14 -8.69 15.35 16.33
C PHE A 14 -7.76 14.61 17.30
N THR A 15 -7.62 13.30 17.18
CA THR A 15 -6.80 12.48 18.10
C THR A 15 -5.38 12.27 17.60
N ALA A 16 -5.14 12.41 16.30
CA ALA A 16 -3.82 12.24 15.69
C ALA A 16 -2.88 13.39 16.09
N LYS A 17 -1.64 13.03 16.36
CA LYS A 17 -0.57 13.93 16.76
C LYS A 17 0.23 14.41 15.52
N SER A 18 0.91 15.52 15.66
CA SER A 18 1.99 15.92 14.77
C SER A 18 3.32 15.38 15.30
N ARG A 19 4.44 15.66 14.59
CA ARG A 19 5.79 15.28 15.04
C ARG A 19 6.10 15.68 16.48
N HIS A 20 5.63 16.84 16.95
CA HIS A 20 5.89 17.34 18.30
C HIS A 20 5.14 16.59 19.42
N GLY A 21 4.21 15.72 19.08
CA GLY A 21 3.45 14.94 20.07
C GLY A 21 3.93 13.49 20.20
N THR A 22 5.07 13.13 19.58
CA THR A 22 5.64 11.77 19.63
C THR A 22 6.84 11.73 20.55
N HIS A 23 6.87 10.78 21.47
CA HIS A 23 7.99 10.60 22.42
C HIS A 23 9.00 9.54 21.93
N SER A 24 8.69 8.83 20.82
CA SER A 24 9.61 7.86 20.22
C SER A 24 10.57 8.57 19.24
N PRO A 25 11.90 8.51 19.43
CA PRO A 25 12.87 9.11 18.52
C PRO A 25 12.74 8.57 17.09
N PHE A 26 12.46 7.28 16.94
CA PHE A 26 12.23 6.66 15.64
C PHE A 26 10.99 7.23 14.93
N VAL A 27 9.86 7.33 15.65
CA VAL A 27 8.61 7.86 15.07
C VAL A 27 8.74 9.35 14.77
N TYR A 28 9.44 10.11 15.64
CA TYR A 28 9.73 11.51 15.38
C TYR A 28 10.51 11.68 14.08
N LYS A 29 11.64 10.97 13.94
CA LYS A 29 12.49 11.01 12.74
C LYS A 29 11.70 10.61 11.49
N LEU A 30 10.99 9.49 11.53
CA LEU A 30 10.18 9.01 10.40
C LEU A 30 9.10 10.03 10.02
N THR A 31 8.46 10.67 11.02
CA THR A 31 7.43 11.67 10.75
C THR A 31 8.01 12.93 10.13
N ASP A 32 9.14 13.41 10.63
CA ASP A 32 9.76 14.66 10.19
C ASP A 32 10.44 14.52 8.81
N GLU A 33 11.25 13.47 8.65
CA GLU A 33 12.10 13.29 7.48
C GLU A 33 11.43 12.55 6.31
N VAL A 34 10.37 11.75 6.59
CA VAL A 34 9.73 10.90 5.57
C VAL A 34 8.26 11.25 5.36
N ILE A 35 7.45 11.25 6.45
CA ILE A 35 6.00 11.46 6.30
C ILE A 35 5.72 12.90 5.89
N TYR A 36 6.44 13.88 6.46
CA TYR A 36 6.28 15.32 6.20
C TYR A 36 7.31 15.89 5.23
N ASP A 37 8.07 15.04 4.56
CA ASP A 37 8.86 15.48 3.41
C ASP A 37 7.94 15.66 2.20
N PHE A 38 7.61 16.89 1.87
CA PHE A 38 6.83 17.27 0.69
C PHE A 38 7.70 17.87 -0.42
N ASN A 39 9.01 17.67 -0.36
CA ASN A 39 9.91 18.15 -1.39
C ASN A 39 9.65 17.43 -2.72
N PHE A 40 9.80 18.17 -3.79
CA PHE A 40 9.69 17.61 -5.13
C PHE A 40 10.84 16.64 -5.39
N ASN A 41 10.51 15.52 -6.06
CA ASN A 41 11.50 14.57 -6.55
C ASN A 41 11.27 14.33 -8.05
N ASN A 42 12.33 14.39 -8.84
CA ASN A 42 12.28 14.23 -10.30
C ASN A 42 11.67 12.88 -10.72
N ASP A 43 11.80 11.84 -9.89
CA ASP A 43 11.20 10.53 -10.15
C ASP A 43 9.67 10.60 -10.29
N TYR A 44 9.04 11.59 -9.64
CA TYR A 44 7.58 11.74 -9.67
C TYR A 44 7.05 12.22 -11.02
N GLU A 45 7.83 13.02 -11.75
CA GLU A 45 7.37 13.71 -12.95
C GLU A 45 6.83 12.74 -14.01
N SER A 46 7.63 11.76 -14.41
CA SER A 46 7.23 10.79 -15.44
C SER A 46 6.04 9.91 -15.00
N ILE A 47 5.93 9.61 -13.69
CA ILE A 47 4.80 8.83 -13.16
C ILE A 47 3.52 9.67 -13.19
N GLU A 48 3.60 10.96 -12.82
CA GLU A 48 2.45 11.86 -12.85
C GLU A 48 2.03 12.23 -14.28
N GLU A 49 2.96 12.28 -15.22
CA GLU A 49 2.63 12.37 -16.65
C GLU A 49 1.87 11.12 -17.13
N GLN A 50 2.30 9.93 -16.70
CA GLN A 50 1.58 8.70 -17.02
C GLN A 50 0.19 8.69 -16.36
N ARG A 51 0.04 9.20 -15.14
CA ARG A 51 -1.26 9.40 -14.48
C ARG A 51 -2.19 10.27 -15.33
N LYS A 52 -1.69 11.40 -15.85
CA LYS A 52 -2.47 12.29 -16.73
C LYS A 52 -2.97 11.56 -17.97
N LYS A 53 -2.12 10.73 -18.61
CA LYS A 53 -2.52 9.91 -19.76
C LYS A 53 -3.65 8.94 -19.39
N LEU A 54 -3.53 8.23 -18.26
CA LEU A 54 -4.54 7.29 -17.79
C LEU A 54 -5.88 7.98 -17.48
N TYR A 55 -5.88 9.22 -17.01
CA TYR A 55 -7.12 9.99 -16.78
C TYR A 55 -7.88 10.36 -18.06
N HIS A 56 -7.25 10.25 -19.22
CA HIS A 56 -7.85 10.51 -20.52
C HIS A 56 -7.98 9.25 -21.40
N ASP A 57 -7.61 8.07 -20.87
CA ASP A 57 -7.65 6.82 -21.60
C ASP A 57 -9.09 6.27 -21.67
N ASP A 58 -9.67 6.27 -22.90
CA ASP A 58 -11.00 5.77 -23.18
C ASP A 58 -11.04 4.27 -23.53
N GLN A 59 -9.91 3.56 -23.48
CA GLN A 59 -9.86 2.11 -23.69
C GLN A 59 -10.82 1.42 -22.71
N ILE A 60 -11.68 0.56 -23.23
CA ILE A 60 -12.61 -0.26 -22.45
C ILE A 60 -11.93 -1.60 -22.15
N ILE A 61 -11.87 -1.96 -20.88
CA ILE A 61 -11.40 -3.27 -20.43
C ILE A 61 -12.46 -3.97 -19.58
N GLU A 62 -12.40 -5.28 -19.56
CA GLU A 62 -13.25 -6.09 -18.70
C GLU A 62 -12.53 -6.37 -17.38
N VAL A 63 -13.10 -5.85 -16.28
CA VAL A 63 -12.49 -5.98 -14.95
C VAL A 63 -13.06 -7.20 -14.24
N THR A 64 -12.16 -8.08 -13.79
CA THR A 64 -12.46 -9.16 -12.86
C THR A 64 -12.10 -8.68 -11.45
N ASP A 65 -13.10 -8.68 -10.55
CA ASP A 65 -12.89 -8.30 -9.15
C ASP A 65 -12.90 -9.57 -8.30
N LEU A 66 -11.77 -9.92 -7.72
CA LEU A 66 -11.60 -11.06 -6.81
C LEU A 66 -11.69 -10.65 -5.34
N GLY A 67 -11.83 -9.36 -5.05
CA GLY A 67 -11.84 -8.78 -3.71
C GLY A 67 -13.22 -8.50 -3.13
N ALA A 68 -13.30 -7.44 -2.30
CA ALA A 68 -14.52 -7.00 -1.64
C ALA A 68 -15.61 -6.48 -2.59
N GLY A 69 -15.26 -6.25 -3.85
CA GLY A 69 -16.16 -5.72 -4.88
C GLY A 69 -16.29 -4.19 -4.83
N SER A 70 -16.60 -3.61 -5.99
CA SER A 70 -16.98 -2.21 -6.03
C SER A 70 -18.46 -2.07 -5.70
N HIS A 71 -18.80 -1.49 -4.57
CA HIS A 71 -20.18 -1.18 -4.19
C HIS A 71 -20.88 -0.22 -5.19
N LEU A 72 -20.09 0.48 -6.01
CA LEU A 72 -20.60 1.56 -6.87
C LEU A 72 -20.88 1.12 -8.32
N ASN A 73 -20.35 -0.02 -8.79
CA ASN A 73 -20.52 -0.35 -10.20
C ASN A 73 -20.42 -1.86 -10.48
N LYS A 74 -21.55 -2.50 -10.79
CA LYS A 74 -21.64 -3.93 -11.17
C LYS A 74 -21.23 -4.19 -12.63
N ASN A 75 -20.98 -3.15 -13.44
CA ASN A 75 -20.58 -3.32 -14.83
C ASN A 75 -19.10 -3.75 -14.89
N ARG A 76 -18.84 -4.93 -15.46
CA ARG A 76 -17.47 -5.45 -15.66
C ARG A 76 -16.69 -4.65 -16.70
N LYS A 77 -17.34 -4.08 -17.70
CA LYS A 77 -16.68 -3.24 -18.72
C LYS A 77 -16.48 -1.83 -18.17
N LYS A 78 -15.26 -1.40 -18.01
CA LYS A 78 -14.89 -0.06 -17.50
C LYS A 78 -13.89 0.59 -18.44
N LYS A 79 -13.99 1.90 -18.60
CA LYS A 79 -12.93 2.67 -19.26
C LYS A 79 -11.72 2.78 -18.31
N VAL A 80 -10.50 2.71 -18.85
CA VAL A 80 -9.26 2.86 -18.06
C VAL A 80 -9.29 4.15 -17.25
N ARG A 81 -9.75 5.27 -17.82
CA ARG A 81 -9.91 6.55 -17.10
C ARG A 81 -10.84 6.48 -15.87
N GLN A 82 -11.85 5.60 -15.88
CA GLN A 82 -12.74 5.42 -14.73
C GLN A 82 -12.04 4.65 -13.62
N ILE A 83 -11.25 3.63 -13.99
CA ILE A 83 -10.42 2.90 -13.04
C ILE A 83 -9.38 3.84 -12.45
N ALA A 84 -8.70 4.62 -13.29
CA ALA A 84 -7.69 5.58 -12.85
C ALA A 84 -8.24 6.59 -11.83
N LYS A 85 -9.44 7.16 -12.08
CA LYS A 85 -10.07 8.13 -11.17
C LYS A 85 -10.51 7.54 -9.83
N ASN A 86 -10.88 6.25 -9.82
CA ASN A 86 -11.50 5.63 -8.65
C ASN A 86 -10.55 4.78 -7.80
N ALA A 87 -9.50 4.23 -8.41
CA ALA A 87 -8.62 3.25 -7.75
C ALA A 87 -7.17 3.72 -7.59
N LEU A 88 -6.70 4.69 -8.37
CA LEU A 88 -5.33 5.17 -8.17
C LEU A 88 -5.22 6.00 -6.89
N LYS A 89 -4.19 5.73 -6.11
CA LYS A 89 -3.86 6.55 -4.95
C LYS A 89 -3.60 8.00 -5.37
N SER A 90 -3.98 8.94 -4.51
CA SER A 90 -3.65 10.35 -4.74
C SER A 90 -2.12 10.51 -4.87
N PRO A 91 -1.64 11.51 -5.64
CA PRO A 91 -0.19 11.76 -5.74
C PRO A 91 0.49 11.86 -4.37
N ARG A 92 -0.13 12.57 -3.43
CA ARG A 92 0.40 12.75 -2.08
C ARG A 92 0.62 11.41 -1.35
N LEU A 93 -0.35 10.49 -1.42
CA LEU A 93 -0.25 9.20 -0.74
C LEU A 93 0.75 8.28 -1.45
N ALA A 94 0.74 8.23 -2.80
CA ALA A 94 1.69 7.45 -3.58
C ALA A 94 3.15 7.91 -3.36
N GLN A 95 3.37 9.23 -3.28
CA GLN A 95 4.67 9.82 -2.94
C GLN A 95 5.10 9.50 -1.50
N LEU A 96 4.18 9.37 -0.55
CA LEU A 96 4.51 8.88 0.79
C LEU A 96 5.00 7.43 0.72
N ILE A 97 4.31 6.55 -0.03
CA ILE A 97 4.72 5.15 -0.20
C ILE A 97 6.13 5.07 -0.82
N TYR A 98 6.41 5.90 -1.83
CA TYR A 98 7.76 6.05 -2.39
C TYR A 98 8.80 6.39 -1.31
N ARG A 99 8.54 7.41 -0.49
CA ARG A 99 9.49 7.86 0.54
C ARG A 99 9.70 6.81 1.63
N LEU A 100 8.63 6.11 2.02
CA LEU A 100 8.72 4.99 2.97
C LEU A 100 9.59 3.86 2.43
N ALA A 101 9.44 3.51 1.15
CA ALA A 101 10.28 2.50 0.51
C ALA A 101 11.73 2.97 0.39
N LYS A 102 11.95 4.22 -0.01
CA LYS A 102 13.29 4.81 -0.14
C LYS A 102 14.04 4.87 1.19
N ASP A 103 13.35 5.21 2.29
CA ASP A 103 13.93 5.25 3.65
C ASP A 103 14.22 3.83 4.18
N ASN A 104 13.32 2.87 3.91
CA ASN A 104 13.46 1.47 4.33
C ASN A 104 14.61 0.74 3.59
N GLN A 105 14.96 1.13 2.36
CA GLN A 105 15.98 0.51 1.50
C GLN A 105 15.83 -1.01 1.37
N PRO A 106 14.67 -1.52 0.98
CA PRO A 106 14.42 -2.95 0.91
C PRO A 106 15.20 -3.61 -0.23
N ALA A 107 15.67 -4.85 -0.02
CA ALA A 107 16.17 -5.70 -1.11
C ALA A 107 15.02 -6.42 -1.83
N ASN A 108 13.90 -6.63 -1.13
CA ASN A 108 12.69 -7.22 -1.72
C ASN A 108 11.44 -6.42 -1.34
N ILE A 109 10.55 -6.24 -2.32
CA ILE A 109 9.25 -5.57 -2.16
C ILE A 109 8.18 -6.52 -2.66
N ILE A 110 7.10 -6.68 -1.90
CA ILE A 110 5.89 -7.36 -2.34
C ILE A 110 4.74 -6.36 -2.29
N GLU A 111 4.00 -6.26 -3.40
CA GLU A 111 2.80 -5.43 -3.50
C GLU A 111 1.60 -6.32 -3.85
N LEU A 112 0.51 -6.19 -3.09
CA LEU A 112 -0.80 -6.75 -3.42
C LEU A 112 -1.70 -5.65 -3.96
N GLY A 113 -2.19 -5.79 -5.20
CA GLY A 113 -3.04 -4.80 -5.85
C GLY A 113 -2.28 -3.85 -6.76
N THR A 114 -1.73 -4.39 -7.85
CA THR A 114 -1.04 -3.59 -8.88
C THR A 114 -1.94 -2.53 -9.49
N CYS A 115 -3.22 -2.84 -9.70
CA CYS A 115 -4.17 -2.01 -10.43
C CYS A 115 -3.60 -1.54 -11.77
N LEU A 116 -3.51 -0.23 -12.03
CA LEU A 116 -2.90 0.32 -13.25
C LEU A 116 -1.37 0.53 -13.12
N GLY A 117 -0.76 0.11 -12.01
CA GLY A 117 0.69 0.04 -11.81
C GLY A 117 1.37 1.35 -11.42
N LEU A 118 0.63 2.41 -11.00
CA LEU A 118 1.31 3.66 -10.63
C LEU A 118 1.97 3.60 -9.25
N THR A 119 1.37 2.94 -8.26
CA THR A 119 2.03 2.72 -6.96
C THR A 119 3.24 1.82 -7.14
N THR A 120 3.12 0.76 -7.96
CA THR A 120 4.25 -0.08 -8.36
C THR A 120 5.38 0.74 -8.97
N ALA A 121 5.05 1.72 -9.83
CA ALA A 121 6.06 2.59 -10.45
C ALA A 121 6.78 3.47 -9.43
N TYR A 122 6.05 3.99 -8.44
CA TYR A 122 6.66 4.71 -7.33
C TYR A 122 7.61 3.82 -6.52
N LEU A 123 7.19 2.59 -6.18
CA LEU A 123 8.03 1.62 -5.47
C LEU A 123 9.27 1.22 -6.27
N SER A 124 9.11 0.96 -7.57
CA SER A 124 10.20 0.61 -8.48
C SER A 124 11.26 1.72 -8.58
N LYS A 125 10.82 2.97 -8.75
CA LYS A 125 11.74 4.11 -8.82
C LYS A 125 12.37 4.48 -7.47
N ALA A 126 11.67 4.26 -6.35
CA ALA A 126 12.22 4.44 -5.02
C ALA A 126 13.41 3.50 -4.74
N CYS A 127 13.33 2.27 -5.25
CA CYS A 127 14.26 1.18 -4.97
C CYS A 127 14.60 0.42 -6.27
N PRO A 128 15.40 1.01 -7.18
CA PRO A 128 15.65 0.43 -8.50
C PRO A 128 16.42 -0.90 -8.43
N ASP A 129 17.19 -1.12 -7.37
CA ASP A 129 17.97 -2.36 -7.16
C ASP A 129 17.18 -3.43 -6.42
N ALA A 130 16.00 -3.11 -5.88
CA ALA A 130 15.16 -4.07 -5.17
C ALA A 130 14.43 -5.00 -6.16
N LYS A 131 14.24 -6.26 -5.79
CA LYS A 131 13.31 -7.15 -6.49
C LYS A 131 11.87 -6.80 -6.07
N LEU A 132 11.06 -6.27 -6.98
CA LEU A 132 9.67 -5.92 -6.74
C LEU A 132 8.74 -6.97 -7.38
N ILE A 133 8.00 -7.68 -6.56
CA ILE A 133 6.93 -8.58 -7.00
C ILE A 133 5.59 -7.90 -6.72
N THR A 134 4.77 -7.74 -7.76
CA THR A 134 3.43 -7.18 -7.63
C THR A 134 2.37 -8.15 -8.15
N ILE A 135 1.24 -8.25 -7.46
CA ILE A 135 0.18 -9.21 -7.78
C ILE A 135 -1.09 -8.47 -8.17
N GLU A 136 -1.68 -8.87 -9.30
CA GLU A 136 -2.96 -8.32 -9.79
C GLU A 136 -3.93 -9.46 -10.13
N GLY A 137 -5.17 -9.37 -9.60
CA GLY A 137 -6.18 -10.38 -9.85
C GLY A 137 -6.81 -10.33 -11.24
N CYS A 138 -6.90 -9.14 -11.84
CA CYS A 138 -7.53 -8.94 -13.15
C CYS A 138 -6.50 -8.95 -14.30
N PRO A 139 -6.57 -9.93 -15.23
CA PRO A 139 -5.61 -10.01 -16.33
C PRO A 139 -5.61 -8.76 -17.23
N GLN A 140 -6.77 -8.15 -17.45
CA GLN A 140 -6.84 -6.97 -18.32
C GLN A 140 -6.28 -5.71 -17.64
N THR A 141 -6.50 -5.54 -16.35
CA THR A 141 -5.88 -4.47 -15.56
C THR A 141 -4.37 -4.66 -15.50
N ALA A 142 -3.90 -5.88 -15.26
CA ALA A 142 -2.48 -6.24 -15.28
C ALA A 142 -1.81 -5.95 -16.63
N LYS A 143 -2.53 -6.17 -17.75
CA LYS A 143 -2.02 -5.83 -19.09
C LYS A 143 -1.80 -4.32 -19.25
N VAL A 144 -2.72 -3.49 -18.73
CA VAL A 144 -2.54 -2.03 -18.73
C VAL A 144 -1.34 -1.65 -17.87
N ALA A 145 -1.22 -2.22 -16.67
CA ALA A 145 -0.06 -2.00 -15.79
C ALA A 145 1.27 -2.37 -16.48
N SER A 146 1.34 -3.53 -17.13
CA SER A 146 2.53 -3.98 -17.88
C SER A 146 2.93 -2.98 -18.97
N ASN A 147 1.94 -2.39 -19.69
CA ASN A 147 2.21 -1.35 -20.69
C ASN A 147 2.76 -0.08 -20.03
N ASN A 148 2.24 0.30 -18.86
CA ASN A 148 2.73 1.44 -18.10
C ASN A 148 4.16 1.21 -17.60
N PHE A 149 4.51 0.00 -17.16
CA PHE A 149 5.88 -0.35 -16.75
C PHE A 149 6.86 -0.21 -17.90
N LYS A 150 6.48 -0.66 -19.10
CA LYS A 150 7.30 -0.48 -20.32
C LYS A 150 7.47 1.01 -20.66
N ALA A 151 6.38 1.79 -20.64
CA ALA A 151 6.42 3.22 -20.93
C ALA A 151 7.29 4.00 -19.93
N LEU A 152 7.32 3.56 -18.67
CA LEU A 152 8.14 4.13 -17.59
C LEU A 152 9.54 3.50 -17.48
N GLN A 153 9.86 2.52 -18.35
CA GLN A 153 11.15 1.81 -18.41
C GLN A 153 11.55 1.13 -17.09
N LEU A 154 10.57 0.58 -16.36
CA LEU A 154 10.83 -0.13 -15.11
C LEU A 154 11.42 -1.51 -15.39
N GLN A 155 12.57 -1.83 -14.76
CA GLN A 155 13.33 -3.06 -15.04
C GLN A 155 13.22 -4.11 -13.90
N ASN A 156 12.84 -3.69 -12.70
CA ASN A 156 12.88 -4.50 -11.49
C ASN A 156 11.51 -5.03 -11.04
N VAL A 157 10.49 -4.96 -11.90
CA VAL A 157 9.11 -5.34 -11.59
C VAL A 157 8.78 -6.73 -12.14
N ASP A 158 8.38 -7.64 -11.27
CA ASP A 158 7.84 -8.98 -11.57
C ASP A 158 6.33 -8.97 -11.32
N LEU A 159 5.53 -8.79 -12.38
CA LEU A 159 4.07 -8.76 -12.32
C LEU A 159 3.50 -10.18 -12.36
N ARG A 160 2.80 -10.58 -11.33
CA ARG A 160 2.09 -11.85 -11.20
C ARG A 160 0.58 -11.64 -11.34
N VAL A 161 -0.05 -12.42 -12.21
CA VAL A 161 -1.50 -12.35 -12.42
C VAL A 161 -2.16 -13.54 -11.75
N GLY A 162 -3.07 -13.29 -10.80
CA GLY A 162 -3.79 -14.34 -10.09
C GLY A 162 -4.33 -13.90 -8.75
N ASN A 163 -4.98 -14.84 -8.05
CA ASN A 163 -5.55 -14.60 -6.74
C ASN A 163 -4.44 -14.44 -5.67
N PHE A 164 -4.59 -13.45 -4.79
CA PHE A 164 -3.65 -13.21 -3.68
C PHE A 164 -3.56 -14.42 -2.76
N ASP A 165 -4.69 -15.08 -2.47
CA ASP A 165 -4.74 -16.24 -1.57
C ASP A 165 -3.95 -17.44 -2.10
N GLU A 166 -3.78 -17.52 -3.43
CA GLU A 166 -3.03 -18.59 -4.09
C GLU A 166 -1.54 -18.22 -4.25
N LEU A 167 -1.26 -16.97 -4.62
CA LEU A 167 0.10 -16.57 -5.00
C LEU A 167 0.94 -16.11 -3.81
N LEU A 168 0.36 -15.35 -2.86
CA LEU A 168 1.12 -14.73 -1.78
C LEU A 168 1.82 -15.76 -0.87
N PRO A 169 1.18 -16.86 -0.43
CA PRO A 169 1.84 -17.83 0.43
C PRO A 169 3.11 -18.41 -0.20
N ALA A 170 3.05 -18.77 -1.48
CA ALA A 170 4.19 -19.34 -2.20
C ALA A 170 5.30 -18.29 -2.40
N ILE A 171 4.94 -17.03 -2.72
CA ILE A 171 5.89 -15.94 -2.87
C ILE A 171 6.61 -15.64 -1.55
N VAL A 172 5.87 -15.55 -0.45
CA VAL A 172 6.43 -15.30 0.89
C VAL A 172 7.30 -16.46 1.34
N PHE A 173 6.85 -17.71 1.13
CA PHE A 173 7.62 -18.90 1.51
C PHE A 173 8.98 -18.95 0.79
N ALA A 174 9.03 -18.54 -0.47
CA ALA A 174 10.26 -18.49 -1.27
C ALA A 174 11.25 -17.41 -0.82
N GLN A 175 10.83 -16.41 -0.02
CA GLN A 175 11.74 -15.40 0.53
C GLN A 175 12.48 -15.96 1.76
N GLN A 176 13.73 -15.54 1.95
CA GLN A 176 14.45 -15.77 3.21
C GLN A 176 13.90 -14.86 4.31
N LYS A 177 13.63 -13.61 3.98
CA LYS A 177 13.05 -12.57 4.84
C LYS A 177 12.18 -11.64 4.01
N LEU A 178 11.31 -10.89 4.67
CA LEU A 178 10.55 -9.80 4.08
C LEU A 178 11.14 -8.47 4.52
N ASP A 179 11.35 -7.55 3.57
CA ASP A 179 11.81 -6.20 3.87
C ASP A 179 10.65 -5.19 3.81
N PHE A 180 9.86 -5.22 2.73
CA PHE A 180 8.76 -4.27 2.51
C PHE A 180 7.57 -4.96 1.86
N VAL A 181 6.39 -4.85 2.46
CA VAL A 181 5.14 -5.40 1.89
C VAL A 181 4.07 -4.33 1.92
N TYR A 182 3.48 -4.04 0.75
CA TYR A 182 2.34 -3.14 0.61
C TYR A 182 1.09 -3.93 0.25
N ILE A 183 0.07 -3.86 1.09
CA ILE A 183 -1.17 -4.63 0.98
C ILE A 183 -2.31 -3.66 0.64
N ASP A 184 -2.66 -3.59 -0.65
CA ASP A 184 -3.69 -2.74 -1.21
C ASP A 184 -4.69 -3.57 -2.03
N GLY A 185 -5.45 -4.39 -1.36
CA GLY A 185 -6.49 -5.16 -2.04
C GLY A 185 -7.29 -6.08 -1.14
N ASN A 186 -8.42 -6.54 -1.67
CA ASN A 186 -9.38 -7.42 -1.00
C ASN A 186 -9.97 -6.89 0.32
N HIS A 187 -9.77 -5.70 0.76
CA HIS A 187 -10.24 -4.97 1.94
C HIS A 187 -11.34 -5.65 2.79
N ARG A 188 -11.17 -6.96 3.06
CA ARG A 188 -11.99 -7.79 3.95
C ARG A 188 -11.18 -8.20 5.16
N LYS A 189 -11.81 -8.25 6.34
CA LYS A 189 -11.16 -8.59 7.59
C LYS A 189 -10.33 -9.89 7.49
N GLU A 190 -10.99 -10.98 7.10
CA GLU A 190 -10.34 -12.31 7.04
C GLU A 190 -9.17 -12.34 6.07
N ALA A 191 -9.34 -11.79 4.86
CA ALA A 191 -8.28 -11.74 3.88
C ALA A 191 -7.07 -10.92 4.38
N THR A 192 -7.33 -9.73 4.94
CA THR A 192 -6.27 -8.87 5.49
C THR A 192 -5.49 -9.57 6.61
N LEU A 193 -6.20 -10.27 7.52
CA LEU A 193 -5.56 -11.04 8.58
C LEU A 193 -4.78 -12.25 8.04
N ASN A 194 -5.29 -12.93 7.00
CA ASN A 194 -4.56 -14.01 6.34
C ASN A 194 -3.26 -13.50 5.73
N TYR A 195 -3.29 -12.38 4.99
CA TYR A 195 -2.09 -11.78 4.38
C TYR A 195 -1.06 -11.38 5.44
N PHE A 196 -1.51 -10.79 6.53
CA PHE A 196 -0.67 -10.51 7.69
C PHE A 196 -0.03 -11.77 8.26
N ASN A 197 -0.82 -12.80 8.57
CA ASN A 197 -0.37 -14.05 9.17
C ASN A 197 0.61 -14.81 8.26
N TRP A 198 0.42 -14.79 6.94
CA TRP A 198 1.37 -15.43 6.02
C TRP A 198 2.71 -14.70 5.98
N CYS A 199 2.74 -13.38 6.19
CA CYS A 199 3.97 -12.61 6.25
C CYS A 199 4.76 -12.84 7.55
N LEU A 200 4.10 -13.07 8.68
CA LEU A 200 4.70 -13.13 10.02
C LEU A 200 5.92 -14.07 10.15
N PRO A 201 5.95 -15.29 9.57
CA PRO A 201 7.12 -16.17 9.70
C PRO A 201 8.40 -15.62 9.05
N LYS A 202 8.30 -14.60 8.23
CA LYS A 202 9.40 -14.04 7.44
C LYS A 202 9.75 -12.60 7.81
N VAL A 203 9.03 -11.99 8.77
CA VAL A 203 9.34 -10.63 9.21
C VAL A 203 10.61 -10.60 10.04
N GLN A 204 11.33 -9.49 9.92
CA GLN A 204 12.54 -9.17 10.66
C GLN A 204 12.38 -7.80 11.31
N GLU A 205 13.36 -7.38 12.10
CA GLU A 205 13.35 -6.10 12.81
C GLU A 205 13.17 -4.88 11.88
N ASN A 206 13.70 -4.95 10.66
CA ASN A 206 13.60 -3.87 9.67
C ASN A 206 12.44 -4.05 8.67
N THR A 207 11.61 -5.07 8.85
CA THR A 207 10.44 -5.27 7.99
C THR A 207 9.42 -4.16 8.21
N LEU A 208 8.90 -3.61 7.11
CA LEU A 208 7.75 -2.72 7.09
C LEU A 208 6.59 -3.37 6.34
N LEU A 209 5.48 -3.59 7.04
CA LEU A 209 4.21 -3.94 6.40
C LEU A 209 3.33 -2.70 6.36
N ILE A 210 2.71 -2.44 5.22
CA ILE A 210 1.77 -1.32 5.02
C ILE A 210 0.43 -1.89 4.60
N PHE A 211 -0.61 -1.52 5.34
CA PHE A 211 -2.00 -1.89 5.06
C PHE A 211 -2.76 -0.67 4.56
N ASP A 212 -3.34 -0.79 3.38
CA ASP A 212 -4.17 0.27 2.81
C ASP A 212 -5.60 0.22 3.36
N ASP A 213 -6.28 1.36 3.29
CA ASP A 213 -7.71 1.49 3.59
C ASP A 213 -8.14 0.92 4.97
N ILE A 214 -7.31 1.13 6.02
CA ILE A 214 -7.54 0.57 7.38
C ILE A 214 -8.84 1.05 8.04
N TYR A 215 -9.49 2.10 7.51
CA TYR A 215 -10.81 2.60 7.96
C TYR A 215 -11.93 2.36 6.95
N TRP A 216 -11.67 1.69 5.82
CA TRP A 216 -12.64 1.52 4.73
C TRP A 216 -13.96 0.88 5.15
N SER A 217 -13.93 -0.07 6.08
CA SER A 217 -15.11 -0.79 6.57
C SER A 217 -14.96 -1.15 8.05
N LYS A 218 -16.06 -1.59 8.68
CA LYS A 218 -16.01 -2.15 10.02
C LYS A 218 -15.02 -3.32 10.10
N GLY A 219 -15.04 -4.22 9.11
CA GLY A 219 -14.12 -5.35 9.06
C GLY A 219 -12.64 -4.93 8.96
N MET A 220 -12.32 -3.90 8.17
CA MET A 220 -10.94 -3.37 8.09
C MET A 220 -10.50 -2.73 9.42
N LYS A 221 -11.37 -2.00 10.09
CA LYS A 221 -11.06 -1.45 11.44
C LYS A 221 -10.80 -2.54 12.47
N GLU A 222 -11.58 -3.63 12.43
CA GLU A 222 -11.36 -4.80 13.28
C GLU A 222 -10.04 -5.51 12.95
N ALA A 223 -9.74 -5.73 11.67
CA ALA A 223 -8.46 -6.30 11.24
C ALA A 223 -7.28 -5.44 11.71
N TRP A 224 -7.37 -4.12 11.55
CA TRP A 224 -6.34 -3.20 12.02
C TRP A 224 -6.15 -3.24 13.54
N ALA A 225 -7.25 -3.39 14.31
CA ALA A 225 -7.18 -3.55 15.76
C ALA A 225 -6.47 -4.86 16.15
N GLU A 226 -6.81 -5.99 15.50
CA GLU A 226 -6.19 -7.28 15.76
C GLU A 226 -4.71 -7.31 15.37
N ILE A 227 -4.32 -6.71 14.23
CA ILE A 227 -2.92 -6.58 13.81
C ILE A 227 -2.12 -5.81 14.87
N LYS A 228 -2.63 -4.71 15.41
CA LYS A 228 -1.96 -3.94 16.46
C LYS A 228 -1.73 -4.76 17.73
N GLU A 229 -2.68 -5.58 18.11
CA GLU A 229 -2.59 -6.41 19.34
C GLU A 229 -1.67 -7.63 19.18
N HIS A 230 -1.27 -7.99 17.95
CA HIS A 230 -0.45 -9.16 17.71
C HIS A 230 0.91 -9.08 18.45
N PRO A 231 1.35 -10.15 19.15
CA PRO A 231 2.56 -10.11 20.01
C PRO A 231 3.85 -9.69 19.31
N GLN A 232 4.03 -10.06 18.03
CA GLN A 232 5.20 -9.70 17.25
C GLN A 232 5.20 -8.24 16.78
N VAL A 233 4.05 -7.58 16.76
CA VAL A 233 3.95 -6.17 16.38
C VAL A 233 4.38 -5.30 17.56
N THR A 234 5.40 -4.52 17.37
CA THR A 234 5.96 -3.66 18.42
C THR A 234 5.67 -2.19 18.22
N LEU A 235 5.45 -1.76 16.97
CA LEU A 235 5.12 -0.37 16.70
C LEU A 235 4.19 -0.28 15.51
N THR A 236 3.17 0.58 15.61
CA THR A 236 2.28 0.92 14.49
C THR A 236 2.10 2.42 14.36
N ILE A 237 1.95 2.89 13.11
CA ILE A 237 1.61 4.27 12.80
C ILE A 237 0.35 4.26 11.94
N ASP A 238 -0.70 4.88 12.46
CA ASP A 238 -2.00 5.05 11.81
C ASP A 238 -2.04 6.45 11.17
N LEU A 239 -2.08 6.47 9.82
CA LEU A 239 -2.18 7.69 9.00
C LEU A 239 -3.59 7.89 8.43
N PHE A 240 -4.58 7.19 8.94
CA PHE A 240 -5.95 7.09 8.47
C PHE A 240 -6.12 6.28 7.17
N TRP A 241 -5.46 6.71 6.09
CA TRP A 241 -5.54 6.03 4.79
C TRP A 241 -4.76 4.72 4.77
N ILE A 242 -3.60 4.72 5.44
CA ILE A 242 -2.73 3.56 5.56
C ILE A 242 -2.28 3.35 7.00
N GLY A 243 -2.02 2.09 7.34
CA GLY A 243 -1.41 1.68 8.60
C GLY A 243 -0.03 1.10 8.36
N LEU A 244 0.97 1.59 9.10
CA LEU A 244 2.34 1.10 9.08
C LEU A 244 2.57 0.16 10.26
N VAL A 245 3.20 -0.98 10.02
CA VAL A 245 3.49 -2.01 11.04
C VAL A 245 4.98 -2.32 11.05
N PHE A 246 5.58 -2.27 12.23
CA PHE A 246 7.00 -2.51 12.46
C PHE A 246 7.21 -3.59 13.54
N PHE A 247 8.37 -4.26 13.46
CA PHE A 247 8.75 -5.40 14.30
C PHE A 247 10.05 -5.14 15.08
N LYS A 248 10.25 -3.91 15.52
CA LYS A 248 11.49 -3.46 16.17
C LYS A 248 11.69 -4.18 17.50
N LYS A 249 12.93 -4.61 17.77
CA LYS A 249 13.30 -5.28 19.02
C LYS A 249 13.72 -4.27 20.09
N GLY A 250 13.63 -4.69 21.35
CA GLY A 250 14.17 -3.91 22.48
C GLY A 250 13.36 -2.68 22.87
N GLN A 251 12.12 -2.55 22.38
CA GLN A 251 11.21 -1.45 22.77
C GLN A 251 9.86 -1.96 23.25
N ALA A 252 9.17 -1.16 24.05
CA ALA A 252 7.78 -1.42 24.41
C ALA A 252 6.87 -1.31 23.18
N LYS A 253 5.72 -2.01 23.22
CA LYS A 253 4.70 -1.90 22.19
C LYS A 253 4.08 -0.50 22.22
N GLU A 254 4.08 0.17 21.06
CA GLU A 254 3.56 1.53 20.93
C GLU A 254 2.69 1.69 19.66
N HIS A 255 1.63 2.48 19.78
CA HIS A 255 0.72 2.78 18.70
C HIS A 255 0.56 4.28 18.54
N PHE A 256 0.90 4.79 17.36
CA PHE A 256 0.82 6.22 17.06
C PHE A 256 -0.28 6.49 16.04
N LYS A 257 -0.98 7.62 16.21
CA LYS A 257 -1.82 8.22 15.19
C LYS A 257 -1.17 9.53 14.78
N ILE A 258 -0.82 9.65 13.50
CA ILE A 258 -0.12 10.82 12.96
C ILE A 258 -1.00 11.47 11.90
N LYS A 259 -1.08 12.79 11.93
CA LYS A 259 -1.78 13.59 10.91
C LYS A 259 -1.03 13.51 9.58
N PHE A 260 -1.76 13.16 8.52
CA PHE A 260 -1.17 13.16 7.17
C PHE A 260 -2.15 13.77 6.14
#